data_9b7aeb158a5d9a44be2a08b88e9f6bd7
#
_entry.id   9b7aeb158a5d9a44be2a08b88e9f6bd7
#
_cell.length_a   1.000
_cell.length_b   1.000
_cell.length_c   1.000
_cell.angle_alpha   90.00
_cell.angle_beta   90.00
_cell.angle_gamma   90.00
#
_symmetry.space_group_name_H-M   'P 1'
#
loop_
_entity.id
_entity.type
_entity.pdbx_description
1 polymer ?
#
loop_
_entity_poly.entity_id
_entity_poly.type
_entity_poly.pdbx_seq_one_letter_code
_entity_poly.pdbx_strand_id
1 'polypeptide(L)'
;MPPKKRPVRQARNDAKVRLLFTCVGRRIELLDSFRAAAKRLKIKLEIHGTDASSLSPGMHCVDVAHLVPTIRSRQYIDTLLSIVRRHKIGLLIPLIDSDLIDLAGASPRFEERGCRALVSPKGVIQVCRDKLATFDKLKEAGLDTPDTWTWREVMQKKRHRFPYFLKPRKGSAAMGNYVVRNRDELRSFGKLVEDPIVQEFVEGIEHTLDVYTGLDGVPRCVVPRKRLEVRAGEVSKSVVVKNRAIMAIGRKVAEVLGDCRGVITVQCIVTRDRRIRVIEINPRFGGGVPLAIHAGADFPKWILQEHLGRTPRISSTGFKDDVAMLRFDQSVFVNGASKLTQKMSTTRSKTARR
;
A
#
# COMPACT_ATOMS: atom_id res chain seq x y z
N MET A 1 -18.25 -48.40 -13.51
CA MET A 1 -16.89 -47.87 -13.72
C MET A 1 -16.85 -46.41 -13.26
N PRO A 2 -16.01 -46.02 -12.31
CA PRO A 2 -15.89 -44.64 -11.89
C PRO A 2 -15.14 -43.83 -12.97
N PRO A 3 -15.46 -42.52 -13.17
CA PRO A 3 -14.87 -41.73 -14.20
C PRO A 3 -13.38 -41.46 -13.91
N LYS A 4 -12.52 -41.71 -14.89
CA LYS A 4 -11.07 -41.44 -14.84
C LYS A 4 -10.84 -39.94 -14.64
N LYS A 5 -10.23 -39.55 -13.50
CA LYS A 5 -9.71 -38.21 -13.26
C LYS A 5 -8.68 -37.87 -14.33
N ARG A 6 -8.96 -36.82 -15.13
CA ARG A 6 -7.96 -36.25 -16.06
C ARG A 6 -6.73 -35.79 -15.27
N PRO A 7 -5.51 -36.10 -15.72
CA PRO A 7 -4.30 -35.59 -15.04
C PRO A 7 -4.27 -34.06 -15.14
N VAL A 8 -4.07 -33.43 -13.99
CA VAL A 8 -3.78 -32.02 -13.91
C VAL A 8 -2.49 -31.79 -14.70
N ARG A 9 -2.57 -31.09 -15.82
CA ARG A 9 -1.43 -30.69 -16.64
C ARG A 9 -0.43 -29.98 -15.75
N GLN A 10 0.72 -30.60 -15.47
CA GLN A 10 1.89 -29.92 -14.92
C GLN A 10 2.16 -28.71 -15.81
N ALA A 11 1.90 -27.51 -15.29
CA ALA A 11 2.18 -26.27 -15.99
C ALA A 11 3.68 -26.24 -16.36
N ARG A 12 3.97 -26.10 -17.66
CA ARG A 12 5.32 -26.01 -18.20
C ARG A 12 6.10 -24.94 -17.43
N ASN A 13 7.24 -25.32 -16.89
CA ASN A 13 8.16 -24.48 -16.10
C ASN A 13 8.78 -23.32 -16.92
N ASP A 14 8.42 -23.14 -18.19
CA ASP A 14 8.96 -22.16 -19.13
C ASP A 14 8.10 -20.90 -19.33
N ALA A 15 6.94 -20.80 -18.70
CA ALA A 15 6.08 -19.63 -18.87
C ALA A 15 6.71 -18.41 -18.18
N LYS A 16 7.00 -17.36 -18.96
CA LYS A 16 7.45 -16.07 -18.45
C LYS A 16 6.32 -15.38 -17.69
N VAL A 17 6.54 -15.10 -16.41
CA VAL A 17 5.61 -14.30 -15.59
C VAL A 17 5.82 -12.82 -15.89
N ARG A 18 4.76 -12.09 -16.20
CA ARG A 18 4.80 -10.66 -16.44
C ARG A 18 3.98 -9.92 -15.42
N LEU A 19 4.64 -9.04 -14.67
CA LEU A 19 4.02 -8.19 -13.66
C LEU A 19 3.94 -6.76 -14.16
N LEU A 20 2.87 -6.05 -13.79
CA LEU A 20 2.75 -4.61 -13.99
C LEU A 20 2.64 -3.91 -12.63
N PHE A 21 3.60 -3.08 -12.28
CA PHE A 21 3.52 -2.21 -11.12
C PHE A 21 3.02 -0.82 -11.54
N THR A 22 1.96 -0.33 -10.88
CA THR A 22 1.48 1.04 -11.14
C THR A 22 2.16 2.04 -10.22
N CYS A 23 2.45 3.24 -10.75
CA CYS A 23 3.04 4.35 -10.00
C CYS A 23 4.33 3.92 -9.26
N VAL A 24 5.30 3.40 -10.03
CA VAL A 24 6.53 2.79 -9.47
C VAL A 24 7.35 3.75 -8.61
N GLY A 25 7.35 5.05 -8.91
CA GLY A 25 7.99 6.08 -8.11
C GLY A 25 9.41 5.72 -7.69
N ARG A 26 9.63 5.53 -6.36
CA ARG A 26 10.91 5.16 -5.73
C ARG A 26 10.92 3.74 -5.16
N ARG A 27 10.02 2.84 -5.61
CA ARG A 27 9.82 1.50 -5.03
C ARG A 27 10.81 0.44 -5.53
N ILE A 28 12.06 0.83 -5.83
CA ILE A 28 13.09 -0.02 -6.45
C ILE A 28 13.37 -1.27 -5.61
N GLU A 29 13.55 -1.14 -4.30
CA GLU A 29 13.81 -2.27 -3.39
C GLU A 29 12.70 -3.33 -3.43
N LEU A 30 11.43 -2.92 -3.64
CA LEU A 30 10.32 -3.86 -3.79
C LEU A 30 10.40 -4.59 -5.14
N LEU A 31 10.73 -3.89 -6.23
CA LEU A 31 10.95 -4.52 -7.56
C LEU A 31 12.05 -5.57 -7.47
N ASP A 32 13.17 -5.24 -6.83
CA ASP A 32 14.30 -6.16 -6.64
C ASP A 32 13.93 -7.35 -5.75
N SER A 33 13.07 -7.14 -4.75
CA SER A 33 12.53 -8.23 -3.93
C SER A 33 11.73 -9.24 -4.77
N PHE A 34 10.93 -8.77 -5.76
CA PHE A 34 10.24 -9.65 -6.70
C PHE A 34 11.21 -10.39 -7.63
N ARG A 35 12.26 -9.72 -8.13
CA ARG A 35 13.32 -10.38 -8.92
C ARG A 35 14.03 -11.47 -8.12
N ALA A 36 14.40 -11.17 -6.88
CA ALA A 36 15.04 -12.13 -5.99
C ALA A 36 14.11 -13.33 -5.70
N ALA A 37 12.81 -13.10 -5.49
CA ALA A 37 11.82 -14.17 -5.29
C ALA A 37 11.68 -15.05 -6.55
N ALA A 38 11.62 -14.45 -7.73
CA ALA A 38 11.55 -15.17 -8.99
C ALA A 38 12.79 -16.06 -9.22
N LYS A 39 13.99 -15.53 -8.89
CA LYS A 39 15.25 -16.31 -8.93
C LYS A 39 15.18 -17.53 -8.00
N ARG A 40 14.69 -17.37 -6.76
CA ARG A 40 14.51 -18.49 -5.81
C ARG A 40 13.50 -19.52 -6.32
N LEU A 41 12.46 -19.08 -7.02
CA LEU A 41 11.43 -19.96 -7.61
C LEU A 41 11.84 -20.57 -8.95
N LYS A 42 12.99 -20.16 -9.50
CA LYS A 42 13.50 -20.57 -10.83
C LYS A 42 12.49 -20.29 -11.95
N ILE A 43 11.83 -19.12 -11.90
CA ILE A 43 10.89 -18.66 -12.92
C ILE A 43 11.45 -17.46 -13.68
N LYS A 44 11.09 -17.34 -14.97
CA LYS A 44 11.42 -16.16 -15.77
C LYS A 44 10.42 -15.06 -15.42
N LEU A 45 10.91 -13.92 -14.92
CA LEU A 45 10.12 -12.76 -14.55
C LEU A 45 10.44 -11.58 -15.47
N GLU A 46 9.40 -10.87 -15.91
CA GLU A 46 9.52 -9.56 -16.56
C GLU A 46 8.67 -8.56 -15.80
N ILE A 47 9.30 -7.48 -15.37
CA ILE A 47 8.66 -6.42 -14.61
C ILE A 47 8.39 -5.23 -15.52
N HIS A 48 7.11 -4.92 -15.71
CA HIS A 48 6.64 -3.69 -16.32
C HIS A 48 6.34 -2.67 -15.22
N GLY A 49 6.65 -1.39 -15.47
CA GLY A 49 6.33 -0.31 -14.55
C GLY A 49 5.63 0.83 -15.24
N THR A 50 4.67 1.45 -14.57
CA THR A 50 4.04 2.69 -15.04
C THR A 50 4.30 3.84 -14.10
N ASP A 51 4.41 5.04 -14.65
CA ASP A 51 4.37 6.30 -13.92
C ASP A 51 3.91 7.42 -14.85
N ALA A 52 3.40 8.52 -14.28
CA ALA A 52 3.05 9.71 -15.05
C ALA A 52 4.28 10.60 -15.35
N SER A 53 5.40 10.33 -14.70
CA SER A 53 6.66 11.06 -14.85
C SER A 53 7.78 10.15 -15.37
N SER A 54 8.43 10.54 -16.46
CA SER A 54 9.66 9.92 -16.92
C SER A 54 10.86 10.13 -15.97
N LEU A 55 10.73 11.04 -15.00
CA LEU A 55 11.75 11.30 -13.97
C LEU A 55 11.60 10.43 -12.71
N SER A 56 10.60 9.56 -12.65
CA SER A 56 10.47 8.59 -11.57
C SER A 56 11.59 7.55 -11.63
N PRO A 57 12.47 7.42 -10.61
CA PRO A 57 13.61 6.51 -10.66
C PRO A 57 13.22 5.05 -10.95
N GLY A 58 12.09 4.59 -10.43
CA GLY A 58 11.58 3.25 -10.67
C GLY A 58 11.33 2.93 -12.14
N MET A 59 11.02 3.93 -12.97
CA MET A 59 10.85 3.76 -14.43
C MET A 59 12.13 3.31 -15.14
N HIS A 60 13.29 3.62 -14.56
CA HIS A 60 14.60 3.25 -15.10
C HIS A 60 15.14 1.94 -14.48
N CYS A 61 14.38 1.36 -13.54
CA CYS A 61 14.73 0.11 -12.84
C CYS A 61 13.77 -1.05 -13.16
N VAL A 62 12.80 -0.87 -14.05
CA VAL A 62 11.94 -1.93 -14.58
C VAL A 62 12.48 -2.46 -15.90
N ASP A 63 12.02 -3.65 -16.33
CA ASP A 63 12.45 -4.24 -17.61
C ASP A 63 11.75 -3.53 -18.80
N VAL A 64 10.49 -3.10 -18.59
CA VAL A 64 9.73 -2.34 -19.58
C VAL A 64 8.99 -1.19 -18.89
N ALA A 65 9.33 0.04 -19.23
CA ALA A 65 8.71 1.25 -18.71
C ALA A 65 7.60 1.77 -19.61
N HIS A 66 6.49 2.18 -19.00
CA HIS A 66 5.34 2.76 -19.70
C HIS A 66 4.96 4.11 -19.07
N LEU A 67 5.14 5.19 -19.82
CA LEU A 67 4.62 6.50 -19.45
C LEU A 67 3.10 6.51 -19.65
N VAL A 68 2.36 6.82 -18.59
CA VAL A 68 0.89 6.80 -18.60
C VAL A 68 0.33 8.18 -18.20
N PRO A 69 -0.93 8.48 -18.53
CA PRO A 69 -1.61 9.65 -17.99
C PRO A 69 -1.62 9.65 -16.45
N THR A 70 -1.80 10.81 -15.85
CA THR A 70 -2.01 10.89 -14.38
C THR A 70 -3.25 10.09 -13.97
N ILE A 71 -3.29 9.61 -12.73
CA ILE A 71 -4.41 8.85 -12.17
C ILE A 71 -5.77 9.59 -12.24
N ARG A 72 -5.75 10.93 -12.31
CA ARG A 72 -6.96 11.75 -12.46
C ARG A 72 -7.51 11.78 -13.89
N SER A 73 -6.76 11.28 -14.85
CA SER A 73 -7.18 11.23 -16.25
C SER A 73 -8.21 10.12 -16.49
N ARG A 74 -9.27 10.43 -17.21
CA ARG A 74 -10.27 9.42 -17.64
C ARG A 74 -9.64 8.30 -18.50
N GLN A 75 -8.49 8.57 -19.12
CA GLN A 75 -7.77 7.61 -19.96
C GLN A 75 -6.85 6.67 -19.15
N TYR A 76 -6.68 6.89 -17.84
CA TYR A 76 -5.72 6.13 -17.02
C TYR A 76 -5.98 4.62 -17.08
N ILE A 77 -7.17 4.19 -16.74
CA ILE A 77 -7.55 2.76 -16.73
C ILE A 77 -7.48 2.14 -18.13
N ASP A 78 -7.98 2.83 -19.15
CA ASP A 78 -7.95 2.31 -20.53
C ASP A 78 -6.51 2.17 -21.06
N THR A 79 -5.61 3.07 -20.67
CA THR A 79 -4.18 2.95 -20.96
C THR A 79 -3.58 1.71 -20.29
N LEU A 80 -3.86 1.47 -19.01
CA LEU A 80 -3.40 0.26 -18.32
C LEU A 80 -3.95 -1.02 -18.96
N LEU A 81 -5.22 -1.05 -19.34
CA LEU A 81 -5.83 -2.20 -20.02
C LEU A 81 -5.19 -2.47 -21.39
N SER A 82 -4.80 -1.41 -22.12
CA SER A 82 -4.07 -1.54 -23.37
C SER A 82 -2.68 -2.15 -23.17
N ILE A 83 -1.95 -1.70 -22.13
CA ILE A 83 -0.65 -2.26 -21.74
C ILE A 83 -0.79 -3.74 -21.37
N VAL A 84 -1.76 -4.08 -20.53
CA VAL A 84 -2.06 -5.45 -20.11
C VAL A 84 -2.29 -6.36 -21.30
N ARG A 85 -3.15 -5.95 -22.24
CA ARG A 85 -3.44 -6.72 -23.44
C ARG A 85 -2.20 -6.89 -24.34
N ARG A 86 -1.49 -5.79 -24.63
CA ARG A 86 -0.33 -5.76 -25.53
C ARG A 86 0.82 -6.63 -25.02
N HIS A 87 1.08 -6.56 -23.73
CA HIS A 87 2.23 -7.23 -23.11
C HIS A 87 1.86 -8.53 -22.40
N LYS A 88 0.59 -8.96 -22.45
CA LYS A 88 0.09 -10.19 -21.79
C LYS A 88 0.48 -10.22 -20.30
N ILE A 89 0.22 -9.11 -19.60
CA ILE A 89 0.47 -8.99 -18.16
C ILE A 89 -0.47 -9.94 -17.42
N GLY A 90 0.06 -10.75 -16.53
CA GLY A 90 -0.73 -11.70 -15.72
C GLY A 90 -1.13 -11.17 -14.35
N LEU A 91 -0.36 -10.24 -13.79
CA LEU A 91 -0.63 -9.69 -12.47
C LEU A 91 -0.28 -8.19 -12.43
N LEU A 92 -1.23 -7.36 -11.97
CA LEU A 92 -1.06 -5.94 -11.73
C LEU A 92 -0.96 -5.68 -10.23
N ILE A 93 0.04 -4.92 -9.80
CA ILE A 93 0.32 -4.61 -8.39
C ILE A 93 0.35 -3.09 -8.19
N PRO A 94 -0.63 -2.50 -7.50
CA PRO A 94 -0.65 -1.06 -7.21
C PRO A 94 0.29 -0.71 -6.06
N LEU A 95 0.94 0.47 -6.15
CA LEU A 95 1.92 0.93 -5.15
C LEU A 95 1.52 2.20 -4.41
N ILE A 96 0.43 2.85 -4.78
CA ILE A 96 -0.09 4.05 -4.12
C ILE A 96 -1.57 3.89 -3.79
N ASP A 97 -2.06 4.72 -2.86
CA ASP A 97 -3.46 4.64 -2.41
C ASP A 97 -4.45 5.28 -3.40
N SER A 98 -3.96 6.20 -4.23
CA SER A 98 -4.81 7.09 -5.02
C SER A 98 -5.44 6.42 -6.23
N ASP A 99 -4.86 5.32 -6.77
CA ASP A 99 -5.40 4.58 -7.91
C ASP A 99 -6.21 3.34 -7.53
N LEU A 100 -6.21 2.95 -6.24
CA LEU A 100 -6.82 1.71 -5.78
C LEU A 100 -8.31 1.60 -6.09
N ILE A 101 -9.06 2.71 -5.91
CA ILE A 101 -10.53 2.70 -6.09
C ILE A 101 -10.90 2.45 -7.56
N ASP A 102 -10.15 3.07 -8.48
CA ASP A 102 -10.36 2.93 -9.92
C ASP A 102 -9.92 1.56 -10.41
N LEU A 103 -8.79 1.06 -9.91
CA LEU A 103 -8.32 -0.30 -10.19
C LEU A 103 -9.29 -1.37 -9.68
N ALA A 104 -9.82 -1.19 -8.46
CA ALA A 104 -10.83 -2.12 -7.93
C ALA A 104 -12.12 -2.11 -8.76
N GLY A 105 -12.56 -0.92 -9.18
CA GLY A 105 -13.72 -0.79 -10.07
C GLY A 105 -13.49 -1.42 -11.45
N ALA A 106 -12.25 -1.45 -11.92
CA ALA A 106 -11.88 -2.02 -13.21
C ALA A 106 -11.42 -3.49 -13.14
N SER A 107 -11.36 -4.11 -11.95
CA SER A 107 -10.88 -5.49 -11.78
C SER A 107 -11.49 -6.50 -12.75
N PRO A 108 -12.81 -6.53 -13.02
CA PRO A 108 -13.39 -7.46 -13.99
C PRO A 108 -12.81 -7.24 -15.40
N ARG A 109 -12.58 -5.99 -15.81
CA ARG A 109 -12.00 -5.67 -17.14
C ARG A 109 -10.55 -6.13 -17.28
N PHE A 110 -9.78 -6.18 -16.18
CA PHE A 110 -8.44 -6.77 -16.15
C PHE A 110 -8.53 -8.30 -16.22
N GLU A 111 -9.44 -8.93 -15.47
CA GLU A 111 -9.65 -10.39 -15.46
C GLU A 111 -10.04 -10.93 -16.83
N GLU A 112 -10.94 -10.25 -17.56
CA GLU A 112 -11.31 -10.56 -18.95
C GLU A 112 -10.09 -10.59 -19.90
N ARG A 113 -9.01 -9.92 -19.54
CA ARG A 113 -7.74 -9.88 -20.30
C ARG A 113 -6.67 -10.81 -19.73
N GLY A 114 -7.07 -11.71 -18.81
CA GLY A 114 -6.17 -12.66 -18.15
C GLY A 114 -5.21 -12.02 -17.15
N CYS A 115 -5.49 -10.81 -16.68
CA CYS A 115 -4.70 -10.10 -15.69
C CYS A 115 -5.46 -10.00 -14.36
N ARG A 116 -4.88 -10.51 -13.29
CA ARG A 116 -5.41 -10.26 -11.95
C ARG A 116 -4.86 -8.94 -11.40
N ALA A 117 -5.73 -8.03 -10.99
CA ALA A 117 -5.31 -6.87 -10.22
C ALA A 117 -5.20 -7.25 -8.74
N LEU A 118 -4.01 -7.05 -8.13
CA LEU A 118 -3.77 -7.32 -6.70
C LEU A 118 -4.30 -6.14 -5.87
N VAL A 119 -5.59 -6.01 -5.85
CA VAL A 119 -6.33 -4.94 -5.20
C VAL A 119 -7.51 -5.50 -4.43
N SER A 120 -7.74 -5.00 -3.23
CA SER A 120 -8.92 -5.37 -2.43
C SER A 120 -10.22 -4.86 -3.08
N PRO A 121 -11.38 -5.46 -2.79
CA PRO A 121 -12.66 -4.98 -3.30
C PRO A 121 -12.92 -3.51 -2.98
N LYS A 122 -13.70 -2.85 -3.84
CA LYS A 122 -13.99 -1.41 -3.77
C LYS A 122 -14.51 -0.98 -2.38
N GLY A 123 -15.38 -1.79 -1.74
CA GLY A 123 -15.89 -1.50 -0.40
C GLY A 123 -14.79 -1.44 0.67
N VAL A 124 -13.84 -2.38 0.64
CA VAL A 124 -12.68 -2.37 1.55
C VAL A 124 -11.84 -1.11 1.35
N ILE A 125 -11.56 -0.76 0.10
CA ILE A 125 -10.78 0.43 -0.23
C ILE A 125 -11.49 1.71 0.21
N GLN A 126 -12.81 1.80 0.02
CA GLN A 126 -13.59 2.95 0.47
C GLN A 126 -13.49 3.15 1.97
N VAL A 127 -13.61 2.08 2.78
CA VAL A 127 -13.39 2.14 4.23
C VAL A 127 -11.98 2.60 4.56
N CYS A 128 -10.95 1.99 3.98
CA CYS A 128 -9.55 2.34 4.28
C CYS A 128 -9.17 3.77 3.85
N ARG A 129 -9.79 4.30 2.78
CA ARG A 129 -9.53 5.65 2.26
C ARG A 129 -10.23 6.75 3.04
N ASP A 130 -11.24 6.42 3.83
CA ASP A 130 -12.02 7.33 4.66
C ASP A 130 -11.71 7.05 6.14
N LYS A 131 -10.96 7.96 6.77
CA LYS A 131 -10.50 7.76 8.16
C LYS A 131 -11.63 7.74 9.18
N LEU A 132 -12.77 8.39 8.89
CA LEU A 132 -13.95 8.32 9.74
C LEU A 132 -14.64 6.96 9.59
N ALA A 133 -14.84 6.50 8.36
CA ALA A 133 -15.38 5.15 8.10
C ALA A 133 -14.47 4.04 8.65
N THR A 134 -13.13 4.23 8.60
CA THR A 134 -12.17 3.32 9.25
C THR A 134 -12.41 3.29 10.76
N PHE A 135 -12.54 4.45 11.40
CA PHE A 135 -12.83 4.55 12.83
C PHE A 135 -14.12 3.81 13.19
N ASP A 136 -15.22 4.11 12.51
CA ASP A 136 -16.53 3.50 12.75
C ASP A 136 -16.44 1.97 12.64
N LYS A 137 -15.84 1.47 11.55
CA LYS A 137 -15.67 0.03 11.28
C LYS A 137 -14.86 -0.68 12.36
N LEU A 138 -13.77 -0.06 12.82
CA LEU A 138 -12.91 -0.62 13.87
C LEU A 138 -13.61 -0.60 15.23
N LYS A 139 -14.31 0.50 15.54
CA LYS A 139 -15.05 0.67 16.79
C LYS A 139 -16.19 -0.36 16.91
N GLU A 140 -16.98 -0.54 15.85
CA GLU A 140 -18.04 -1.56 15.77
C GLU A 140 -17.49 -2.98 16.03
N ALA A 141 -16.27 -3.26 15.59
CA ALA A 141 -15.61 -4.54 15.78
C ALA A 141 -14.90 -4.69 17.14
N GLY A 142 -15.02 -3.70 18.03
CA GLY A 142 -14.37 -3.69 19.35
C GLY A 142 -12.85 -3.52 19.30
N LEU A 143 -12.29 -3.02 18.19
CA LEU A 143 -10.88 -2.71 18.09
C LEU A 143 -10.59 -1.32 18.65
N ASP A 144 -9.49 -1.21 19.41
CA ASP A 144 -9.07 0.07 20.00
C ASP A 144 -8.52 1.00 18.90
N THR A 145 -9.14 2.15 18.78
CA THR A 145 -8.80 3.21 17.82
C THR A 145 -9.04 4.56 18.50
N PRO A 146 -8.24 5.61 18.22
CA PRO A 146 -8.48 6.94 18.79
C PRO A 146 -9.86 7.45 18.40
N ASP A 147 -10.58 8.01 19.37
CA ASP A 147 -11.88 8.61 19.09
C ASP A 147 -11.75 9.67 17.99
N THR A 148 -12.64 9.60 17.01
CA THR A 148 -12.54 10.40 15.78
C THR A 148 -13.88 11.05 15.50
N TRP A 149 -13.85 12.32 15.15
CA TRP A 149 -15.03 13.15 14.88
C TRP A 149 -14.81 14.01 13.65
N THR A 150 -15.86 14.47 13.05
CA THR A 150 -15.79 15.58 12.09
C THR A 150 -15.37 16.87 12.83
N TRP A 151 -14.68 17.76 12.13
CA TRP A 151 -14.31 19.07 12.70
C TRP A 151 -15.53 19.86 13.21
N ARG A 152 -16.66 19.79 12.50
CA ARG A 152 -17.91 20.46 12.89
C ARG A 152 -18.43 19.97 14.25
N GLU A 153 -18.46 18.67 14.46
CA GLU A 153 -18.89 18.08 15.74
C GLU A 153 -17.99 18.56 16.89
N VAL A 154 -16.67 18.58 16.69
CA VAL A 154 -15.74 19.03 17.74
C VAL A 154 -15.92 20.52 18.01
N MET A 155 -16.12 21.36 16.99
CA MET A 155 -16.37 22.80 17.18
C MET A 155 -17.64 23.11 18.00
N GLN A 156 -18.62 22.22 18.00
CA GLN A 156 -19.88 22.34 18.78
C GLN A 156 -19.74 21.88 20.24
N LYS A 157 -18.65 21.16 20.59
CA LYS A 157 -18.44 20.68 21.96
C LYS A 157 -18.26 21.87 22.92
N LYS A 158 -18.94 21.83 24.06
CA LYS A 158 -18.78 22.81 25.13
C LYS A 158 -17.43 22.69 25.86
N ARG A 159 -16.91 21.47 25.96
CA ARG A 159 -15.63 21.16 26.63
C ARG A 159 -14.71 20.45 25.65
N HIS A 160 -13.43 20.82 25.67
CA HIS A 160 -12.38 20.22 24.85
C HIS A 160 -11.33 19.55 25.73
N ARG A 161 -10.76 18.46 25.25
CA ARG A 161 -9.61 17.77 25.87
C ARG A 161 -8.42 17.86 24.92
N PHE A 162 -7.78 19.01 24.90
CA PHE A 162 -6.56 19.20 24.11
C PHE A 162 -5.38 18.41 24.67
N PRO A 163 -4.36 18.03 23.83
CA PRO A 163 -4.33 18.29 22.40
C PRO A 163 -5.22 17.34 21.59
N TYR A 164 -5.60 17.76 20.38
CA TYR A 164 -6.18 16.91 19.34
C TYR A 164 -5.23 16.72 18.17
N PHE A 165 -5.49 15.70 17.34
CA PHE A 165 -4.83 15.49 16.08
C PHE A 165 -5.81 15.78 14.94
N LEU A 166 -5.58 16.86 14.19
CA LEU A 166 -6.40 17.28 13.05
C LEU A 166 -5.72 16.83 11.75
N LYS A 167 -6.49 16.23 10.85
CA LYS A 167 -5.99 15.72 9.56
C LYS A 167 -7.10 15.68 8.51
N PRO A 168 -6.77 15.63 7.20
CA PRO A 168 -7.77 15.40 6.17
C PRO A 168 -8.46 14.03 6.35
N ARG A 169 -9.77 13.97 6.18
CA ARG A 169 -10.54 12.74 6.19
C ARG A 169 -10.05 11.77 5.12
N LYS A 170 -9.75 12.28 3.93
CA LYS A 170 -9.13 11.53 2.82
C LYS A 170 -7.78 12.16 2.50
N GLY A 171 -6.72 11.36 2.45
CA GLY A 171 -5.37 11.86 2.21
C GLY A 171 -4.31 10.81 2.50
N SER A 172 -3.07 11.13 2.17
CA SER A 172 -1.90 10.26 2.37
C SER A 172 -0.64 11.10 2.62
N ALA A 173 0.47 10.45 2.97
CA ALA A 173 1.78 11.09 3.17
C ALA A 173 1.82 12.18 4.26
N ALA A 174 0.96 12.09 5.27
CA ALA A 174 0.86 13.02 6.40
C ALA A 174 0.65 14.50 6.01
N MET A 175 0.25 14.79 4.77
CA MET A 175 -0.05 16.16 4.35
C MET A 175 -1.30 16.68 5.06
N GLY A 176 -1.22 17.91 5.59
CA GLY A 176 -2.33 18.55 6.28
C GLY A 176 -2.61 17.98 7.68
N ASN A 177 -1.64 17.33 8.31
CA ASN A 177 -1.73 16.83 9.67
C ASN A 177 -1.20 17.87 10.67
N TYR A 178 -1.99 18.17 11.72
CA TYR A 178 -1.65 19.14 12.75
C TYR A 178 -1.97 18.61 14.14
N VAL A 179 -1.07 18.88 15.10
CA VAL A 179 -1.37 18.76 16.53
C VAL A 179 -1.97 20.08 16.97
N VAL A 180 -3.19 20.04 17.48
CA VAL A 180 -4.00 21.19 17.86
C VAL A 180 -4.07 21.29 19.37
N ARG A 181 -3.61 22.39 19.97
CA ARG A 181 -3.44 22.57 21.41
C ARG A 181 -4.48 23.46 22.07
N ASN A 182 -5.23 24.19 21.25
CA ASN A 182 -6.25 25.12 21.75
C ASN A 182 -7.36 25.33 20.70
N ARG A 183 -8.39 26.08 21.08
CA ARG A 183 -9.58 26.30 20.25
C ARG A 183 -9.28 27.17 19.01
N ASP A 184 -8.34 28.09 19.10
CA ASP A 184 -8.01 28.98 17.99
C ASP A 184 -7.20 28.23 16.92
N GLU A 185 -6.25 27.37 17.31
CA GLU A 185 -5.58 26.44 16.39
C GLU A 185 -6.59 25.48 15.73
N LEU A 186 -7.55 24.93 16.51
CA LEU A 186 -8.60 24.07 15.98
C LEU A 186 -9.44 24.77 14.90
N ARG A 187 -9.79 26.02 15.13
CA ARG A 187 -10.56 26.84 14.18
C ARG A 187 -9.72 27.16 12.93
N SER A 188 -8.47 27.55 13.11
CA SER A 188 -7.59 28.00 12.03
C SER A 188 -7.21 26.84 11.10
N PHE A 189 -6.71 25.73 11.66
CA PHE A 189 -6.33 24.56 10.88
C PHE A 189 -7.53 23.84 10.28
N GLY A 190 -8.68 23.83 10.99
CA GLY A 190 -9.92 23.25 10.46
C GLY A 190 -10.46 23.99 9.23
N LYS A 191 -10.16 25.28 9.05
CA LYS A 191 -10.49 26.04 7.83
C LYS A 191 -9.47 25.81 6.70
N LEU A 192 -8.20 25.51 7.06
CA LEU A 192 -7.12 25.32 6.10
C LEU A 192 -7.14 23.93 5.45
N VAL A 193 -7.57 22.91 6.21
CA VAL A 193 -7.56 21.52 5.76
C VAL A 193 -8.89 21.19 5.06
N GLU A 194 -8.81 20.55 3.90
CA GLU A 194 -9.98 20.07 3.16
C GLU A 194 -10.63 18.88 3.89
N ASP A 195 -11.95 18.96 4.12
CA ASP A 195 -12.75 17.94 4.83
C ASP A 195 -12.04 17.38 6.08
N PRO A 196 -11.75 18.25 7.09
CA PRO A 196 -10.95 17.86 8.23
C PRO A 196 -11.73 16.96 9.19
N ILE A 197 -11.01 15.97 9.74
CA ILE A 197 -11.41 15.20 10.92
C ILE A 197 -10.51 15.59 12.11
N VAL A 198 -11.06 15.45 13.28
CA VAL A 198 -10.35 15.66 14.56
C VAL A 198 -10.33 14.34 15.30
N GLN A 199 -9.16 13.94 15.72
CA GLN A 199 -8.91 12.68 16.39
C GLN A 199 -8.31 12.95 17.76
N GLU A 200 -8.61 12.11 18.73
CA GLU A 200 -7.91 12.08 20.01
C GLU A 200 -6.40 11.98 19.77
N PHE A 201 -5.63 12.84 20.44
CA PHE A 201 -4.18 12.76 20.39
C PHE A 201 -3.69 11.62 21.27
N VAL A 202 -2.95 10.70 20.67
CA VAL A 202 -2.43 9.51 21.36
C VAL A 202 -0.92 9.57 21.45
N GLU A 203 -0.40 9.57 22.65
CA GLU A 203 1.03 9.45 22.91
C GLU A 203 1.45 7.99 22.91
N GLY A 204 2.58 7.68 22.24
CA GLY A 204 3.10 6.33 22.22
C GLY A 204 4.10 6.09 21.08
N ILE A 205 4.40 4.83 20.86
CA ILE A 205 5.33 4.39 19.84
C ILE A 205 4.56 3.92 18.62
N GLU A 206 4.79 4.55 17.48
CA GLU A 206 4.14 4.17 16.23
C GLU A 206 4.74 2.90 15.65
N HIS A 207 3.88 1.99 15.26
CA HIS A 207 4.20 0.76 14.55
C HIS A 207 3.47 0.71 13.22
N THR A 208 4.13 0.11 12.24
CA THR A 208 3.52 -0.29 10.97
C THR A 208 3.52 -1.81 10.88
N LEU A 209 2.39 -2.39 10.54
CA LEU A 209 2.21 -3.82 10.39
C LEU A 209 2.03 -4.12 8.90
N ASP A 210 2.91 -4.92 8.32
CA ASP A 210 2.69 -5.49 6.99
C ASP A 210 1.91 -6.79 7.16
N VAL A 211 0.66 -6.81 6.68
CA VAL A 211 -0.26 -7.95 6.83
C VAL A 211 -0.44 -8.61 5.47
N TYR A 212 -0.02 -9.84 5.34
CA TYR A 212 -0.21 -10.65 4.14
C TYR A 212 -1.53 -11.42 4.21
N THR A 213 -2.41 -11.17 3.25
CA THR A 213 -3.75 -11.79 3.15
C THR A 213 -3.89 -12.70 1.92
N GLY A 214 -2.83 -12.88 1.14
CA GLY A 214 -2.87 -13.71 -0.06
C GLY A 214 -3.80 -13.18 -1.15
N LEU A 215 -4.01 -14.01 -2.16
CA LEU A 215 -4.94 -13.71 -3.26
C LEU A 215 -6.39 -14.10 -2.93
N ASP A 216 -6.62 -14.85 -1.86
CA ASP A 216 -7.92 -15.30 -1.37
C ASP A 216 -8.45 -14.49 -0.18
N GLY A 217 -7.69 -13.52 0.31
CA GLY A 217 -8.10 -12.64 1.38
C GLY A 217 -7.90 -13.18 2.80
N VAL A 218 -7.28 -14.33 2.97
CA VAL A 218 -7.06 -14.95 4.29
C VAL A 218 -5.78 -14.40 4.95
N PRO A 219 -5.84 -13.77 6.14
CA PRO A 219 -4.66 -13.26 6.82
C PRO A 219 -3.72 -14.40 7.28
N ARG A 220 -2.47 -14.40 6.77
CA ARG A 220 -1.51 -15.48 7.02
C ARG A 220 -0.28 -15.07 7.80
N CYS A 221 0.21 -13.84 7.59
CA CYS A 221 1.42 -13.35 8.25
C CYS A 221 1.27 -11.86 8.57
N VAL A 222 1.72 -11.48 9.76
CA VAL A 222 1.75 -10.07 10.21
C VAL A 222 3.14 -9.78 10.71
N VAL A 223 3.81 -8.77 10.11
CA VAL A 223 5.14 -8.33 10.51
C VAL A 223 5.06 -6.92 11.08
N PRO A 224 5.08 -6.76 12.42
CA PRO A 224 5.13 -5.45 13.03
C PRO A 224 6.52 -4.83 12.91
N ARG A 225 6.57 -3.56 12.59
CA ARG A 225 7.78 -2.74 12.50
C ARG A 225 7.60 -1.46 13.33
N LYS A 226 8.46 -1.26 14.31
CA LYS A 226 8.54 0.00 15.06
C LYS A 226 9.14 1.08 14.15
N ARG A 227 8.50 2.25 14.08
CA ARG A 227 9.02 3.40 13.34
C ARG A 227 9.99 4.16 14.24
N LEU A 228 11.23 4.30 13.82
CA LEU A 228 12.27 5.03 14.56
C LEU A 228 12.41 6.45 14.03
N GLU A 229 12.34 6.61 12.68
CA GLU A 229 12.45 7.90 12.02
C GLU A 229 11.58 7.93 10.76
N VAL A 230 10.97 9.09 10.51
CA VAL A 230 10.11 9.35 9.34
C VAL A 230 10.65 10.57 8.60
N ARG A 231 10.80 10.45 7.26
CA ARG A 231 11.18 11.54 6.36
C ARG A 231 10.11 11.69 5.29
N ALA A 232 9.54 12.88 5.15
CA ALA A 232 8.48 13.20 4.17
C ALA A 232 7.32 12.18 4.15
N GLY A 233 6.83 11.77 5.35
CA GLY A 233 5.73 10.82 5.50
C GLY A 233 6.09 9.34 5.31
N GLU A 234 7.31 9.02 4.85
CA GLU A 234 7.80 7.64 4.72
C GLU A 234 8.79 7.28 5.83
N VAL A 235 8.75 6.04 6.27
CA VAL A 235 9.71 5.53 7.26
C VAL A 235 11.11 5.46 6.65
N SER A 236 12.09 6.08 7.32
CA SER A 236 13.50 6.04 6.95
C SER A 236 14.31 5.08 7.83
N LYS A 237 13.96 4.95 9.12
CA LYS A 237 14.56 3.98 10.02
C LYS A 237 13.47 3.19 10.75
N SER A 238 13.60 1.90 10.80
CA SER A 238 12.60 0.99 11.37
C SER A 238 13.24 -0.30 11.86
N VAL A 239 12.62 -0.94 12.85
CA VAL A 239 13.06 -2.24 13.36
C VAL A 239 11.87 -3.20 13.45
N VAL A 240 12.09 -4.46 13.07
CA VAL A 240 11.09 -5.54 13.25
C VAL A 240 10.91 -5.83 14.72
N VAL A 241 9.66 -5.95 15.16
CA VAL A 241 9.31 -6.27 16.54
C VAL A 241 8.35 -7.45 16.56
N LYS A 242 8.81 -8.62 16.97
CA LYS A 242 7.98 -9.83 17.05
C LYS A 242 7.13 -9.82 18.32
N ASN A 243 6.08 -9.00 18.31
CA ASN A 243 5.15 -8.87 19.41
C ASN A 243 3.80 -9.54 19.07
N ARG A 244 3.43 -10.58 19.82
CA ARG A 244 2.22 -11.38 19.56
C ARG A 244 0.93 -10.56 19.67
N ALA A 245 0.84 -9.61 20.60
CA ALA A 245 -0.34 -8.76 20.74
C ALA A 245 -0.53 -7.85 19.53
N ILE A 246 0.55 -7.20 19.05
CA ILE A 246 0.51 -6.36 17.87
C ILE A 246 0.18 -7.20 16.62
N MET A 247 0.76 -8.39 16.49
CA MET A 247 0.45 -9.31 15.39
C MET A 247 -1.02 -9.72 15.37
N ALA A 248 -1.61 -10.01 16.54
CA ALA A 248 -3.02 -10.35 16.69
C ALA A 248 -3.94 -9.20 16.23
N ILE A 249 -3.61 -7.95 16.57
CA ILE A 249 -4.34 -6.76 16.12
C ILE A 249 -4.29 -6.65 14.59
N GLY A 250 -3.12 -6.80 13.96
CA GLY A 250 -3.00 -6.74 12.50
C GLY A 250 -3.85 -7.81 11.79
N ARG A 251 -3.87 -9.03 12.33
CA ARG A 251 -4.73 -10.12 11.85
C ARG A 251 -6.21 -9.76 11.99
N LYS A 252 -6.62 -9.30 13.18
CA LYS A 252 -8.00 -8.93 13.47
C LYS A 252 -8.50 -7.79 12.58
N VAL A 253 -7.66 -6.78 12.31
CA VAL A 253 -7.99 -5.70 11.37
C VAL A 253 -8.28 -6.25 9.97
N ALA A 254 -7.45 -7.16 9.46
CA ALA A 254 -7.68 -7.75 8.14
C ALA A 254 -8.96 -8.61 8.11
N GLU A 255 -9.26 -9.36 9.18
CA GLU A 255 -10.50 -10.13 9.33
C GLU A 255 -11.74 -9.22 9.35
N VAL A 256 -11.70 -8.11 10.08
CA VAL A 256 -12.80 -7.14 10.19
C VAL A 256 -13.07 -6.41 8.88
N LEU A 257 -12.03 -6.09 8.13
CA LEU A 257 -12.18 -5.51 6.79
C LEU A 257 -12.78 -6.51 5.81
N GLY A 258 -12.44 -7.80 5.97
CA GLY A 258 -12.83 -8.87 5.06
C GLY A 258 -12.19 -8.72 3.68
N ASP A 259 -11.97 -9.82 3.01
CA ASP A 259 -11.57 -9.91 1.59
C ASP A 259 -10.42 -8.97 1.14
N CYS A 260 -9.50 -8.64 2.08
CA CYS A 260 -8.28 -7.90 1.72
C CYS A 260 -7.40 -8.75 0.80
N ARG A 261 -6.73 -8.11 -0.19
CA ARG A 261 -5.91 -8.83 -1.17
C ARG A 261 -4.45 -8.42 -1.11
N GLY A 262 -3.56 -9.42 -1.10
CA GLY A 262 -2.11 -9.22 -1.14
C GLY A 262 -1.53 -8.77 0.20
N VAL A 263 -0.89 -7.62 0.21
CA VAL A 263 -0.32 -7.01 1.43
C VAL A 263 -1.08 -5.73 1.74
N ILE A 264 -1.57 -5.63 2.97
CA ILE A 264 -2.10 -4.38 3.52
C ILE A 264 -1.16 -3.83 4.59
N THR A 265 -1.17 -2.53 4.75
CA THR A 265 -0.34 -1.81 5.73
C THR A 265 -1.24 -1.22 6.79
N VAL A 266 -1.13 -1.72 8.03
CA VAL A 266 -1.85 -1.20 9.19
C VAL A 266 -0.90 -0.38 10.04
N GLN A 267 -1.32 0.81 10.47
CA GLN A 267 -0.56 1.65 11.40
C GLN A 267 -1.26 1.71 12.75
N CYS A 268 -0.49 1.57 13.83
CA CYS A 268 -1.00 1.68 15.19
C CYS A 268 0.00 2.37 16.11
N ILE A 269 -0.50 2.91 17.20
CA ILE A 269 0.30 3.46 18.30
C ILE A 269 0.19 2.51 19.50
N VAL A 270 1.34 2.12 20.04
CA VAL A 270 1.43 1.40 21.32
C VAL A 270 1.70 2.42 22.42
N THR A 271 0.74 2.61 23.28
CA THR A 271 0.79 3.56 24.39
C THR A 271 1.64 3.06 25.55
N ARG A 272 1.95 3.93 26.53
CA ARG A 272 2.72 3.56 27.73
C ARG A 272 2.02 2.48 28.58
N ASP A 273 0.70 2.51 28.64
CA ASP A 273 -0.15 1.51 29.30
C ASP A 273 -0.39 0.25 28.42
N ARG A 274 0.39 0.09 27.33
CA ARG A 274 0.40 -1.06 26.42
C ARG A 274 -0.87 -1.26 25.61
N ARG A 275 -1.75 -0.27 25.51
CA ARG A 275 -2.88 -0.31 24.55
C ARG A 275 -2.35 -0.19 23.13
N ILE A 276 -2.99 -0.89 22.19
CA ILE A 276 -2.62 -0.87 20.77
C ILE A 276 -3.76 -0.20 20.02
N ARG A 277 -3.55 1.04 19.60
CA ARG A 277 -4.58 1.88 18.97
C ARG A 277 -4.35 2.00 17.49
N VAL A 278 -5.24 1.46 16.67
CA VAL A 278 -5.15 1.48 15.20
C VAL A 278 -5.49 2.87 14.69
N ILE A 279 -4.62 3.48 13.86
CA ILE A 279 -4.78 4.87 13.41
C ILE A 279 -4.98 5.03 11.90
N GLU A 280 -4.54 4.06 11.09
CA GLU A 280 -4.64 4.12 9.63
C GLU A 280 -4.47 2.74 9.00
N ILE A 281 -5.14 2.51 7.88
CA ILE A 281 -5.03 1.29 7.07
C ILE A 281 -4.83 1.68 5.61
N ASN A 282 -3.78 1.15 4.99
CA ASN A 282 -3.48 1.36 3.58
C ASN A 282 -3.49 -0.01 2.87
N PRO A 283 -4.49 -0.33 2.02
CA PRO A 283 -4.65 -1.66 1.44
C PRO A 283 -3.72 -1.88 0.23
N ARG A 284 -2.43 -1.75 0.46
CA ARG A 284 -1.32 -1.91 -0.50
C ARG A 284 0.01 -2.08 0.25
N PHE A 285 1.09 -2.37 -0.49
CA PHE A 285 2.45 -2.39 0.06
C PHE A 285 2.86 -1.05 0.68
N GLY A 286 3.34 -1.09 1.93
CA GLY A 286 3.94 0.06 2.59
C GLY A 286 5.33 0.39 2.06
N GLY A 287 5.78 1.66 2.23
CA GLY A 287 7.13 2.08 1.82
C GLY A 287 8.26 1.34 2.54
N GLY A 288 8.03 0.90 3.77
CA GLY A 288 9.02 0.17 4.57
C GLY A 288 8.91 -1.36 4.49
N VAL A 289 8.06 -1.91 3.61
CA VAL A 289 7.88 -3.36 3.46
C VAL A 289 9.17 -4.14 3.12
N PRO A 290 10.20 -3.55 2.47
CA PRO A 290 11.47 -4.25 2.24
C PRO A 290 12.09 -4.81 3.54
N LEU A 291 11.90 -4.15 4.67
CA LEU A 291 12.36 -4.67 5.97
C LEU A 291 11.67 -5.98 6.34
N ALA A 292 10.35 -6.08 6.20
CA ALA A 292 9.61 -7.31 6.49
C ALA A 292 10.06 -8.47 5.59
N ILE A 293 10.28 -8.17 4.29
CA ILE A 293 10.75 -9.14 3.31
C ILE A 293 12.17 -9.60 3.66
N HIS A 294 13.07 -8.67 3.99
CA HIS A 294 14.45 -8.98 4.41
C HIS A 294 14.49 -9.82 5.69
N ALA A 295 13.60 -9.55 6.62
CA ALA A 295 13.46 -10.33 7.85
C ALA A 295 12.95 -11.77 7.61
N GLY A 296 12.47 -12.09 6.40
CA GLY A 296 12.06 -13.45 6.03
C GLY A 296 10.57 -13.63 5.71
N ALA A 297 9.75 -12.58 5.81
CA ALA A 297 8.36 -12.60 5.33
C ALA A 297 8.34 -12.38 3.81
N ASP A 298 8.61 -13.42 3.05
CA ASP A 298 8.84 -13.37 1.60
C ASP A 298 7.53 -13.18 0.81
N PHE A 299 6.85 -12.06 1.04
CA PHE A 299 5.60 -11.70 0.35
C PHE A 299 5.68 -11.81 -1.18
N PRO A 300 6.76 -11.33 -1.85
CA PRO A 300 6.90 -11.50 -3.28
C PRO A 300 6.88 -12.96 -3.72
N LYS A 301 7.59 -13.84 -3.01
CA LYS A 301 7.60 -15.28 -3.31
C LYS A 301 6.22 -15.91 -3.15
N TRP A 302 5.50 -15.57 -2.07
CA TRP A 302 4.17 -16.11 -1.82
C TRP A 302 3.17 -15.65 -2.89
N ILE A 303 3.18 -14.37 -3.25
CA ILE A 303 2.34 -13.82 -4.33
C ILE A 303 2.63 -14.52 -5.67
N LEU A 304 3.91 -14.69 -6.02
CA LEU A 304 4.29 -15.38 -7.26
C LEU A 304 3.85 -16.85 -7.26
N GLN A 305 3.96 -17.53 -6.12
CA GLN A 305 3.48 -18.91 -5.98
C GLN A 305 1.97 -19.00 -6.17
N GLU A 306 1.19 -18.17 -5.47
CA GLU A 306 -0.27 -18.13 -5.60
C GLU A 306 -0.73 -17.74 -7.02
N HIS A 307 -0.04 -16.77 -7.65
CA HIS A 307 -0.29 -16.41 -9.06
C HIS A 307 -0.07 -17.58 -10.02
N LEU A 308 0.88 -18.46 -9.72
CA LEU A 308 1.16 -19.68 -10.50
C LEU A 308 0.26 -20.87 -10.10
N GLY A 309 -0.75 -20.65 -9.27
CA GLY A 309 -1.64 -21.72 -8.78
C GLY A 309 -0.97 -22.68 -7.78
N ARG A 310 0.13 -22.24 -7.14
CA ARG A 310 0.83 -23.04 -6.12
C ARG A 310 0.47 -22.53 -4.73
N THR A 311 0.32 -23.41 -3.76
CA THR A 311 0.07 -23.04 -2.36
C THR A 311 1.40 -22.74 -1.66
N PRO A 312 1.64 -21.51 -1.22
CA PRO A 312 2.86 -21.18 -0.49
C PRO A 312 2.84 -21.77 0.92
N ARG A 313 3.98 -22.27 1.39
CA ARG A 313 4.17 -22.62 2.80
C ARG A 313 4.53 -21.33 3.55
N ILE A 314 3.60 -20.83 4.36
CA ILE A 314 3.73 -19.57 5.09
C ILE A 314 3.82 -19.86 6.58
N SER A 315 4.91 -19.40 7.21
CA SER A 315 4.99 -19.35 8.67
C SER A 315 4.55 -17.96 9.14
N SER A 316 3.55 -17.90 10.01
CA SER A 316 3.07 -16.64 10.59
C SER A 316 4.10 -15.95 11.49
N THR A 317 5.12 -16.69 11.96
CA THR A 317 6.17 -16.23 12.88
C THR A 317 7.59 -16.53 12.39
N GLY A 318 7.75 -16.99 11.14
CA GLY A 318 9.04 -17.44 10.59
C GLY A 318 10.03 -16.32 10.24
N PHE A 319 9.62 -15.06 10.37
CA PHE A 319 10.51 -13.91 10.16
C PHE A 319 11.43 -13.66 11.37
N LYS A 320 12.58 -13.01 11.14
CA LYS A 320 13.56 -12.64 12.18
C LYS A 320 13.04 -11.44 12.97
N ASP A 321 13.28 -11.46 14.28
CA ASP A 321 13.06 -10.32 15.18
C ASP A 321 14.30 -9.42 15.20
N ASP A 322 14.15 -8.19 15.67
CA ASP A 322 15.23 -7.22 15.90
C ASP A 322 16.12 -6.94 14.68
N VAL A 323 15.53 -6.99 13.49
CA VAL A 323 16.20 -6.58 12.25
C VAL A 323 15.89 -5.13 11.99
N ALA A 324 16.92 -4.30 11.82
CA ALA A 324 16.77 -2.88 11.51
C ALA A 324 16.94 -2.59 10.02
N MET A 325 16.19 -1.63 9.52
CA MET A 325 16.34 -0.99 8.22
C MET A 325 16.77 0.44 8.41
N LEU A 326 17.88 0.81 7.81
CA LEU A 326 18.40 2.17 7.73
C LEU A 326 18.43 2.56 6.25
N ARG A 327 17.49 3.39 5.82
CA ARG A 327 17.42 3.85 4.43
C ARG A 327 18.37 5.00 4.20
N PHE A 328 19.03 4.97 3.06
CA PHE A 328 19.90 6.04 2.57
C PHE A 328 19.50 6.39 1.14
N ASP A 329 19.92 7.54 0.66
CA ASP A 329 19.63 7.99 -0.69
C ASP A 329 20.59 7.30 -1.68
N GLN A 330 20.02 6.76 -2.76
CA GLN A 330 20.75 6.15 -3.86
C GLN A 330 20.28 6.76 -5.18
N SER A 331 21.16 6.88 -6.15
CA SER A 331 20.89 7.55 -7.43
C SER A 331 20.76 6.54 -8.56
N VAL A 332 19.87 6.86 -9.50
CA VAL A 332 19.80 6.22 -10.82
C VAL A 332 20.33 7.22 -11.85
N PHE A 333 21.35 6.82 -12.60
CA PHE A 333 21.96 7.66 -13.63
C PHE A 333 21.36 7.32 -14.99
N VAL A 334 20.89 8.34 -15.73
CA VAL A 334 20.21 8.18 -17.02
C VAL A 334 20.92 9.02 -18.06
N ASN A 335 21.38 8.39 -19.12
CA ASN A 335 21.97 9.09 -20.29
C ASN A 335 20.87 9.71 -21.17
N GLY A 336 21.17 10.84 -21.81
CA GLY A 336 20.24 11.52 -22.70
C GLY A 336 19.11 12.26 -21.96
N ALA A 337 19.43 12.92 -20.83
CA ALA A 337 18.48 13.64 -19.99
C ALA A 337 17.64 14.70 -20.71
N SER A 338 18.11 15.29 -21.83
CA SER A 338 17.35 16.20 -22.67
C SER A 338 16.04 15.60 -23.19
N LYS A 339 16.01 14.30 -23.50
CA LYS A 339 14.80 13.59 -23.93
C LYS A 339 13.79 13.40 -22.78
N LEU A 340 14.24 13.38 -21.54
CA LEU A 340 13.39 13.27 -20.36
C LEU A 340 12.69 14.60 -20.05
N THR A 341 13.39 15.72 -20.23
CA THR A 341 12.91 17.07 -19.90
C THR A 341 12.04 17.70 -20.99
N GLN A 342 12.25 17.38 -22.28
CA GLN A 342 11.41 17.85 -23.38
C GLN A 342 9.93 17.46 -23.23
N LYS A 343 9.62 16.31 -22.71
CA LYS A 343 8.25 15.88 -22.42
C LYS A 343 7.58 16.69 -21.30
N MET A 344 8.34 17.31 -20.41
CA MET A 344 7.80 18.16 -19.32
C MET A 344 7.35 19.54 -19.82
N SER A 345 8.06 20.14 -20.79
CA SER A 345 7.74 21.46 -21.33
C SER A 345 6.42 21.47 -22.10
N THR A 346 6.11 20.40 -22.83
CA THR A 346 4.84 20.25 -23.55
C THR A 346 3.64 20.01 -22.62
N THR A 347 3.85 19.49 -21.43
CA THR A 347 2.76 19.27 -20.45
C THR A 347 2.46 20.55 -19.65
N ARG A 348 3.47 21.36 -19.29
CA ARG A 348 3.28 22.64 -18.58
C ARG A 348 2.61 23.70 -19.43
N SER A 349 2.88 23.77 -20.73
CA SER A 349 2.25 24.74 -21.64
C SER A 349 0.76 24.53 -21.86
N LYS A 350 0.24 23.31 -21.65
CA LYS A 350 -1.19 22.99 -21.75
C LYS A 350 -1.98 23.29 -20.48
N THR A 351 -1.33 23.37 -19.31
CA THR A 351 -2.00 23.63 -18.02
C THR A 351 -2.03 25.13 -17.68
N ALA A 352 -1.19 25.93 -18.30
CA ALA A 352 -1.13 27.40 -18.12
C ALA A 352 -2.08 28.19 -19.05
N ARG A 353 -2.91 27.50 -19.86
CA ARG A 353 -3.90 28.11 -20.78
C ARG A 353 -5.33 27.64 -20.53
N ARG A 354 -5.68 27.35 -19.24
CA ARG A 354 -7.08 27.17 -18.83
C ARG A 354 -7.36 27.88 -17.54
#